data_52bf76a2ee260f92bbe7bbdf52d330c6
#
_entry.id   52bf76a2ee260f92bbe7bbdf52d330c6
#
_cell.length_a   1.000
_cell.length_b   1.000
_cell.length_c   1.000
_cell.angle_alpha   90.00
_cell.angle_beta   90.00
_cell.angle_gamma   90.00
#
_symmetry.space_group_name_H-M   'P 1'
#
loop_
_entity.id
_entity.type
_entity.pdbx_description
1 polymer ?
#
loop_
_entity_poly.entity_id
_entity_poly.type
_entity_poly.pdbx_seq_one_letter_code
_entity_poly.pdbx_strand_id
1 'polypeptide(L)'
;DIGGELGDRITAVYGVSVEDEDGNPAENTWKIGLAEFVAGEEMDRYDGFWWAPDSQHVLFESFDTADEPTWHISDPADPEKPDAGRRYPRALTRNADVYLTVITLAFDENDRYAGITGNADVDWDREAYEYVAAVNWRRGHDPLVLVQNRRQTRDQVLEVAVAADGAALGATRVLEEHANEQWIDLVHGTPAYTPDGRLVCSLNDMATDTNRLTMDGRPFTPAGWNVRTVLAVTDEDVLAVVQRAPQIAPEVPDAWAD
;
A
#
# COMPACT_ATOMS: atom_id res chain seq x y z
N ASP A 1 17.52 20.34 -0.85
CA ASP A 1 17.76 19.91 -2.23
C ASP A 1 17.87 18.38 -2.25
N ILE A 2 16.79 17.72 -2.58
CA ILE A 2 16.76 16.27 -2.73
C ILE A 2 17.29 16.01 -4.14
N GLY A 3 18.60 16.04 -4.32
CA GLY A 3 19.26 15.96 -5.63
C GLY A 3 18.98 14.65 -6.38
N GLY A 4 19.11 14.71 -7.71
CA GLY A 4 18.99 13.57 -8.60
C GLY A 4 17.54 13.21 -8.96
N GLU A 5 17.30 11.96 -9.34
CA GLU A 5 16.01 11.48 -9.88
C GLU A 5 14.82 11.72 -8.96
N LEU A 6 15.02 11.62 -7.63
CA LEU A 6 13.97 11.93 -6.65
C LEU A 6 13.65 13.43 -6.62
N GLY A 7 14.66 14.30 -6.76
CA GLY A 7 14.47 15.74 -6.86
C GLY A 7 13.64 16.13 -8.06
N ASP A 8 13.90 15.50 -9.19
CA ASP A 8 13.14 15.72 -10.44
C ASP A 8 11.69 15.26 -10.28
N ARG A 9 11.44 14.10 -9.67
CA ARG A 9 10.09 13.61 -9.35
C ARG A 9 9.34 14.57 -8.42
N ILE A 10 9.95 15.02 -7.32
CA ILE A 10 9.34 15.96 -6.39
C ILE A 10 9.05 17.30 -7.05
N THR A 11 9.98 17.81 -7.85
CA THR A 11 9.81 19.08 -8.58
C THR A 11 8.61 19.00 -9.53
N ALA A 12 8.42 17.86 -10.20
CA ALA A 12 7.29 17.64 -11.09
C ALA A 12 5.92 17.65 -10.36
N VAL A 13 5.87 17.30 -9.07
CA VAL A 13 4.60 17.19 -8.32
C VAL A 13 4.16 18.47 -7.63
N TYR A 14 5.10 19.28 -7.10
CA TYR A 14 4.76 20.46 -6.30
C TYR A 14 4.53 21.74 -7.11
N GLY A 15 3.77 21.63 -8.22
CA GLY A 15 3.22 22.83 -8.88
C GLY A 15 4.23 23.58 -9.75
N VAL A 16 5.34 22.94 -10.09
CA VAL A 16 6.14 23.39 -11.25
C VAL A 16 5.34 22.99 -12.48
N SER A 17 4.98 23.95 -13.31
CA SER A 17 4.39 23.67 -14.62
C SER A 17 5.38 22.83 -15.40
N VAL A 18 4.96 21.63 -15.76
CA VAL A 18 5.70 20.78 -16.69
C VAL A 18 5.49 21.39 -18.09
N GLU A 19 6.56 21.56 -18.83
CA GLU A 19 6.52 22.01 -20.21
C GLU A 19 6.97 20.86 -21.12
N ASP A 20 6.35 20.76 -22.30
CA ASP A 20 6.79 19.83 -23.33
C ASP A 20 8.10 20.32 -24.00
N GLU A 21 8.64 19.55 -24.94
CA GLU A 21 9.87 19.88 -25.66
C GLU A 21 9.79 21.22 -26.43
N ASP A 22 8.58 21.71 -26.71
CA ASP A 22 8.31 22.97 -27.39
C ASP A 22 8.03 24.14 -26.44
N GLY A 23 8.08 23.88 -25.09
CA GLY A 23 7.86 24.90 -24.06
C GLY A 23 6.38 25.20 -23.79
N ASN A 24 5.45 24.32 -24.21
CA ASN A 24 4.03 24.47 -23.91
C ASN A 24 3.69 23.76 -22.59
N PRO A 25 2.65 24.23 -21.86
CA PRO A 25 2.19 23.54 -20.67
C PRO A 25 1.83 22.08 -20.96
N ALA A 26 2.50 21.14 -20.28
CA ALA A 26 2.26 19.70 -20.38
C ALA A 26 1.50 19.17 -19.15
N GLU A 27 0.87 18.00 -19.31
CA GLU A 27 0.23 17.29 -18.20
C GLU A 27 1.30 16.79 -17.22
N ASN A 28 1.16 17.10 -15.92
CA ASN A 28 1.97 16.49 -14.90
C ASN A 28 1.41 15.11 -14.54
N THR A 29 2.05 14.06 -15.01
CA THR A 29 1.65 12.66 -14.79
C THR A 29 2.16 12.08 -13.48
N TRP A 30 3.17 12.71 -12.85
CA TRP A 30 3.72 12.30 -11.57
C TRP A 30 2.91 12.77 -10.37
N LYS A 31 2.74 11.89 -9.38
CA LYS A 31 2.13 12.18 -8.09
C LYS A 31 3.01 11.66 -6.96
N ILE A 32 2.97 12.31 -5.80
CA ILE A 32 3.70 11.91 -4.58
C ILE A 32 2.80 12.03 -3.37
N GLY A 33 2.93 11.08 -2.44
CA GLY A 33 2.23 11.11 -1.15
C GLY A 33 0.74 10.82 -1.25
N LEU A 34 0.30 10.30 -2.39
CA LEU A 34 -1.07 9.85 -2.64
C LEU A 34 -1.03 8.38 -3.04
N ALA A 35 -2.14 7.69 -2.83
CA ALA A 35 -2.36 6.38 -3.42
C ALA A 35 -2.67 6.52 -4.92
N GLU A 36 -2.19 5.59 -5.73
CA GLU A 36 -2.61 5.50 -7.13
C GLU A 36 -4.08 5.04 -7.22
N PHE A 37 -4.68 5.12 -8.41
CA PHE A 37 -6.11 4.93 -8.60
C PHE A 37 -6.62 3.55 -8.13
N VAL A 38 -5.94 2.46 -8.49
CA VAL A 38 -6.38 1.09 -8.18
C VAL A 38 -6.25 0.80 -6.68
N ALA A 39 -5.22 1.32 -6.02
CA ALA A 39 -5.10 1.20 -4.57
C ALA A 39 -6.28 1.84 -3.82
N GLY A 40 -6.79 2.98 -4.32
CA GLY A 40 -7.99 3.61 -3.77
C GLY A 40 -9.27 2.82 -4.05
N GLU A 41 -9.47 2.39 -5.29
CA GLU A 41 -10.73 1.79 -5.74
C GLU A 41 -10.90 0.31 -5.32
N GLU A 42 -9.80 -0.47 -5.27
CA GLU A 42 -9.86 -1.90 -5.06
C GLU A 42 -9.23 -2.37 -3.74
N MET A 43 -8.35 -1.56 -3.14
CA MET A 43 -7.62 -1.93 -1.93
C MET A 43 -8.00 -1.07 -0.71
N ASP A 44 -8.91 -0.10 -0.90
CA ASP A 44 -9.35 0.86 0.13
C ASP A 44 -8.18 1.57 0.82
N ARG A 45 -7.11 1.83 0.06
CA ARG A 45 -5.92 2.55 0.50
C ARG A 45 -5.86 3.91 -0.19
N TYR A 46 -5.94 4.98 0.59
CA TYR A 46 -5.94 6.36 0.09
C TYR A 46 -4.68 7.14 0.47
N ASP A 47 -3.96 6.67 1.49
CA ASP A 47 -2.71 7.27 1.92
C ASP A 47 -1.54 6.82 1.04
N GLY A 48 -0.65 7.76 0.71
CA GLY A 48 0.58 7.50 -0.03
C GLY A 48 1.85 7.88 0.76
N PHE A 49 1.75 8.11 2.07
CA PHE A 49 2.92 8.32 2.92
C PHE A 49 2.68 7.85 4.35
N TRP A 50 3.75 7.38 4.98
CA TRP A 50 3.72 6.81 6.32
C TRP A 50 4.90 7.32 7.13
N TRP A 51 4.61 7.91 8.27
CA TRP A 51 5.61 8.31 9.24
C TRP A 51 6.11 7.13 10.04
N ALA A 52 7.43 7.04 10.20
CA ALA A 52 7.98 6.15 11.21
C ALA A 52 7.49 6.56 12.60
N PRO A 53 7.17 5.60 13.48
CA PRO A 53 6.73 5.89 14.85
C PRO A 53 7.75 6.63 15.72
N ASP A 54 9.01 6.70 15.29
CA ASP A 54 10.10 7.49 15.92
C ASP A 54 10.21 8.92 15.35
N SER A 55 9.43 9.23 14.30
CA SER A 55 9.45 10.51 13.60
C SER A 55 10.77 10.87 12.88
N GLN A 56 11.65 9.87 12.65
CA GLN A 56 12.92 10.09 11.98
C GLN A 56 12.92 9.66 10.50
N HIS A 57 11.93 8.88 10.09
CA HIS A 57 11.81 8.42 8.71
C HIS A 57 10.41 8.67 8.17
N VAL A 58 10.32 8.76 6.85
CA VAL A 58 9.06 8.73 6.12
C VAL A 58 9.21 7.76 4.96
N LEU A 59 8.28 6.83 4.83
CA LEU A 59 8.07 6.05 3.63
C LEU A 59 6.98 6.73 2.82
N PHE A 60 7.17 6.91 1.52
CA PHE A 60 6.12 7.49 0.68
C PHE A 60 6.08 6.85 -0.70
N GLU A 61 4.89 6.87 -1.27
CA GLU A 61 4.62 6.46 -2.63
C GLU A 61 4.77 7.63 -3.59
N SER A 62 5.36 7.36 -4.73
CA SER A 62 5.24 8.19 -5.93
C SER A 62 4.85 7.31 -7.10
N PHE A 63 4.10 7.87 -8.04
CA PHE A 63 3.68 7.12 -9.22
C PHE A 63 3.60 8.01 -10.45
N ASP A 64 3.82 7.40 -11.61
CA ASP A 64 3.68 8.04 -12.92
C ASP A 64 2.53 7.40 -13.69
N THR A 65 1.60 8.22 -14.17
CA THR A 65 0.44 7.81 -14.97
C THR A 65 0.65 7.99 -16.46
N ALA A 66 1.87 8.33 -16.92
CA ALA A 66 2.14 8.66 -18.33
C ALA A 66 1.68 7.55 -19.30
N ASP A 67 1.88 6.28 -18.92
CA ASP A 67 1.53 5.12 -19.73
C ASP A 67 0.06 4.67 -19.61
N GLU A 68 -0.70 5.26 -18.68
CA GLU A 68 -2.14 5.00 -18.59
C GLU A 68 -2.89 5.65 -19.75
N PRO A 69 -3.86 4.95 -20.35
CA PRO A 69 -4.68 5.55 -21.40
C PRO A 69 -5.58 6.65 -20.83
N THR A 70 -5.78 7.70 -21.61
CA THR A 70 -6.76 8.72 -21.27
C THR A 70 -8.17 8.21 -21.55
N TRP A 71 -9.04 8.31 -20.55
CA TRP A 71 -10.46 8.08 -20.66
C TRP A 71 -11.19 9.41 -20.74
N HIS A 72 -12.01 9.58 -21.79
CA HIS A 72 -12.78 10.80 -22.02
C HIS A 72 -14.21 10.63 -21.51
N ILE A 73 -14.66 11.58 -20.71
CA ILE A 73 -16.01 11.59 -20.14
C ILE A 73 -16.70 12.84 -20.66
N SER A 74 -17.69 12.65 -21.56
CA SER A 74 -18.54 13.72 -22.08
C SER A 74 -19.63 14.05 -21.06
N ASP A 75 -19.98 15.34 -20.98
CA ASP A 75 -21.12 15.80 -20.19
C ASP A 75 -22.40 15.74 -21.03
N PRO A 76 -23.35 14.81 -20.76
CA PRO A 76 -24.58 14.72 -21.57
C PRO A 76 -25.48 15.95 -21.44
N ALA A 77 -25.34 16.73 -20.38
CA ALA A 77 -26.12 17.95 -20.15
C ALA A 77 -25.55 19.16 -20.89
N ASP A 78 -24.27 19.10 -21.27
CA ASP A 78 -23.59 20.16 -22.05
C ASP A 78 -22.68 19.51 -23.12
N PRO A 79 -23.26 19.08 -24.25
CA PRO A 79 -22.52 18.40 -25.32
C PRO A 79 -21.46 19.25 -26.04
N GLU A 80 -21.49 20.57 -25.87
CA GLU A 80 -20.52 21.50 -26.45
C GLU A 80 -19.28 21.68 -25.53
N LYS A 81 -19.37 21.22 -24.29
CA LYS A 81 -18.25 21.25 -23.34
C LYS A 81 -17.18 20.26 -23.80
N PRO A 82 -15.89 20.65 -23.82
CA PRO A 82 -14.81 19.71 -24.08
C PRO A 82 -14.84 18.52 -23.12
N ASP A 83 -14.61 17.32 -23.65
CA ASP A 83 -14.51 16.11 -22.84
C ASP A 83 -13.45 16.26 -21.74
N ALA A 84 -13.79 15.83 -20.53
CA ALA A 84 -12.81 15.72 -19.47
C ALA A 84 -12.00 14.42 -19.65
N GLY A 85 -10.73 14.57 -20.02
CA GLY A 85 -9.79 13.45 -20.04
C GLY A 85 -9.29 13.13 -18.63
N ARG A 86 -9.26 11.84 -18.29
CA ARG A 86 -8.64 11.31 -17.06
C ARG A 86 -7.80 10.12 -17.41
N ARG A 87 -6.62 10.01 -16.78
CA ARG A 87 -5.81 8.80 -16.82
C ARG A 87 -6.56 7.69 -16.09
N TYR A 88 -6.64 6.51 -16.69
CA TYR A 88 -7.44 5.40 -16.15
C TYR A 88 -6.88 4.05 -16.62
N PRO A 89 -6.45 3.17 -15.70
CA PRO A 89 -5.85 1.86 -16.01
C PRO A 89 -6.90 0.81 -16.37
N ARG A 90 -7.52 0.93 -17.53
CA ARG A 90 -8.52 -0.04 -18.01
C ARG A 90 -7.94 -1.45 -18.09
N ALA A 91 -8.81 -2.43 -18.04
CA ALA A 91 -8.43 -3.83 -18.28
C ALA A 91 -7.59 -3.96 -19.57
N LEU A 92 -6.50 -4.74 -19.50
CA LEU A 92 -5.57 -4.98 -20.58
C LEU A 92 -4.76 -3.75 -21.07
N THR A 93 -4.79 -2.65 -20.35
CA THR A 93 -3.93 -1.48 -20.61
C THR A 93 -2.83 -1.37 -19.54
N ARG A 94 -1.97 -0.36 -19.64
CA ARG A 94 -0.91 -0.11 -18.63
C ARG A 94 -1.51 0.46 -17.35
N ASN A 95 -0.89 0.12 -16.22
CA ASN A 95 -1.10 0.76 -14.92
C ASN A 95 -0.17 1.97 -14.78
N ALA A 96 -0.37 2.76 -13.74
CA ALA A 96 0.65 3.66 -13.23
C ALA A 96 1.91 2.87 -12.84
N ASP A 97 3.07 3.49 -13.05
CA ASP A 97 4.34 2.97 -12.52
C ASP A 97 4.50 3.46 -11.08
N VAL A 98 4.46 2.54 -10.12
CA VAL A 98 4.49 2.82 -8.68
C VAL A 98 5.89 2.64 -8.12
N TYR A 99 6.28 3.56 -7.25
CA TYR A 99 7.56 3.57 -6.53
C TYR A 99 7.32 3.85 -5.06
N LEU A 100 8.10 3.23 -4.19
CA LEU A 100 8.19 3.59 -2.78
C LEU A 100 9.59 4.12 -2.51
N THR A 101 9.67 5.19 -1.73
CA THR A 101 10.93 5.79 -1.31
C THR A 101 10.91 5.98 0.20
N VAL A 102 12.00 5.63 0.86
CA VAL A 102 12.22 5.93 2.27
C VAL A 102 13.22 7.06 2.41
N ILE A 103 12.90 8.04 3.26
CA ILE A 103 13.81 9.14 3.60
C ILE A 103 14.11 9.15 5.09
N THR A 104 15.32 9.58 5.43
CA THR A 104 15.77 9.84 6.80
C THR A 104 15.81 11.34 7.03
N LEU A 105 15.13 11.80 8.06
CA LEU A 105 15.05 13.20 8.43
C LEU A 105 16.16 13.58 9.41
N ALA A 106 16.69 14.78 9.28
CA ALA A 106 17.58 15.39 10.26
C ALA A 106 16.86 16.49 11.02
N PHE A 107 17.20 16.62 12.29
CA PHE A 107 16.71 17.68 13.18
C PHE A 107 17.92 18.38 13.83
N ASP A 108 17.77 19.68 14.10
CA ASP A 108 18.78 20.46 14.82
C ASP A 108 18.68 20.25 16.36
N GLU A 109 19.56 20.91 17.09
CA GLU A 109 19.60 20.85 18.55
C GLU A 109 18.33 21.37 19.27
N ASN A 110 17.43 21.99 18.53
CA ASN A 110 16.14 22.49 19.02
C ASN A 110 14.95 21.69 18.47
N ASP A 111 15.18 20.46 17.99
CA ASP A 111 14.19 19.58 17.36
C ASP A 111 13.50 20.20 16.14
N ARG A 112 14.18 21.08 15.41
CA ARG A 112 13.66 21.65 14.17
C ARG A 112 14.20 20.86 12.98
N TYR A 113 13.35 20.66 12.00
CA TYR A 113 13.74 20.03 10.75
C TYR A 113 14.96 20.73 10.12
N ALA A 114 16.01 19.98 9.87
CA ALA A 114 17.29 20.46 9.34
C ALA A 114 17.60 19.91 7.94
N GLY A 115 16.78 19.01 7.42
CA GLY A 115 16.97 18.44 6.08
C GLY A 115 16.80 16.92 6.03
N ILE A 116 17.17 16.34 4.88
CA ILE A 116 17.18 14.91 4.63
C ILE A 116 18.64 14.44 4.63
N THR A 117 18.93 13.39 5.40
CA THR A 117 20.27 12.79 5.50
C THR A 117 20.41 11.46 4.79
N GLY A 118 19.30 10.85 4.41
CA GLY A 118 19.29 9.63 3.61
C GLY A 118 18.02 9.53 2.78
N ASN A 119 18.14 8.99 1.58
CA ASN A 119 17.03 8.59 0.74
C ASN A 119 17.38 7.32 -0.01
N ALA A 120 16.41 6.45 -0.22
CA ALA A 120 16.56 5.28 -1.07
C ALA A 120 15.20 4.84 -1.59
N ASP A 121 15.16 4.38 -2.82
CA ASP A 121 14.01 3.66 -3.33
C ASP A 121 13.95 2.28 -2.69
N VAL A 122 12.72 1.82 -2.44
CA VAL A 122 12.45 0.47 -1.97
C VAL A 122 12.55 -0.47 -3.16
N ASP A 123 13.33 -1.54 -3.00
CA ASP A 123 13.60 -2.51 -4.06
C ASP A 123 12.64 -3.71 -3.95
N TRP A 124 11.76 -3.91 -4.94
CA TRP A 124 10.94 -5.13 -5.11
C TRP A 124 10.67 -5.40 -6.59
N ASP A 125 10.18 -6.58 -6.91
CA ASP A 125 9.80 -6.94 -8.29
C ASP A 125 8.49 -6.25 -8.70
N ARG A 126 8.59 -5.00 -9.17
CA ARG A 126 7.45 -4.18 -9.61
C ARG A 126 6.79 -4.69 -10.89
N GLU A 127 7.46 -5.53 -11.68
CA GLU A 127 6.85 -6.18 -12.85
C GLU A 127 5.91 -7.31 -12.45
N ALA A 128 6.28 -8.08 -11.41
CA ALA A 128 5.49 -9.20 -10.92
C ALA A 128 4.41 -8.75 -9.92
N TYR A 129 4.64 -7.64 -9.18
CA TYR A 129 3.76 -7.12 -8.13
C TYR A 129 3.62 -5.61 -8.30
N GLU A 130 2.68 -5.22 -9.17
CA GLU A 130 2.52 -3.83 -9.61
C GLU A 130 1.88 -2.92 -8.56
N TYR A 131 1.14 -3.50 -7.60
CA TYR A 131 0.37 -2.73 -6.62
C TYR A 131 1.00 -2.75 -5.24
N VAL A 132 1.00 -1.60 -4.58
CA VAL A 132 1.19 -1.49 -3.14
C VAL A 132 -0.19 -1.56 -2.49
N ALA A 133 -0.52 -2.69 -1.86
CA ALA A 133 -1.84 -2.92 -1.31
C ALA A 133 -2.01 -2.37 0.11
N ALA A 134 -0.98 -2.51 0.95
CA ALA A 134 -1.01 -2.01 2.33
C ALA A 134 0.39 -1.68 2.84
N VAL A 135 0.46 -0.74 3.77
CA VAL A 135 1.67 -0.44 4.53
C VAL A 135 1.31 -0.34 6.01
N ASN A 136 2.11 -0.97 6.85
CA ASN A 136 1.96 -0.91 8.29
C ASN A 136 3.33 -0.69 8.95
N TRP A 137 3.43 0.34 9.78
CA TRP A 137 4.69 0.69 10.44
C TRP A 137 4.50 0.76 11.96
N ARG A 138 4.99 -0.27 12.65
CA ARG A 138 4.89 -0.38 14.09
C ARG A 138 6.15 0.13 14.77
N ARG A 139 5.99 0.77 15.93
CA ARG A 139 7.12 1.21 16.76
C ARG A 139 8.03 0.02 17.13
N GLY A 140 9.33 0.19 16.88
CA GLY A 140 10.36 -0.81 17.18
C GLY A 140 10.58 -1.85 16.09
N HIS A 141 9.87 -1.74 14.97
CA HIS A 141 10.02 -2.62 13.80
C HIS A 141 10.17 -1.81 12.53
N ASP A 142 10.80 -2.40 11.54
CA ASP A 142 10.82 -1.88 10.19
C ASP A 142 9.41 -1.97 9.56
N PRO A 143 9.06 -1.11 8.58
CA PRO A 143 7.74 -1.14 7.97
C PRO A 143 7.50 -2.41 7.17
N LEU A 144 6.27 -2.89 7.25
CA LEU A 144 5.73 -3.94 6.40
C LEU A 144 5.02 -3.32 5.20
N VAL A 145 5.29 -3.85 4.02
CA VAL A 145 4.64 -3.48 2.77
C VAL A 145 4.02 -4.73 2.16
N LEU A 146 2.73 -4.70 1.88
CA LEU A 146 2.04 -5.72 1.09
C LEU A 146 2.00 -5.28 -0.36
N VAL A 147 2.64 -6.03 -1.24
CA VAL A 147 2.59 -5.82 -2.69
C VAL A 147 1.79 -6.93 -3.35
N GLN A 148 1.03 -6.58 -4.40
CA GLN A 148 0.11 -7.51 -5.04
C GLN A 148 0.23 -7.42 -6.57
N ASN A 149 0.09 -8.56 -7.26
CA ASN A 149 0.06 -8.58 -8.70
C ASN A 149 -1.28 -8.04 -9.24
N ARG A 150 -1.28 -7.56 -10.49
CA ARG A 150 -2.46 -6.99 -11.14
C ARG A 150 -3.69 -7.90 -11.16
N ARG A 151 -3.48 -9.21 -11.22
CA ARG A 151 -4.59 -10.19 -11.18
C ARG A 151 -5.14 -10.41 -9.78
N GLN A 152 -4.47 -9.86 -8.76
CA GLN A 152 -4.81 -10.01 -7.36
C GLN A 152 -4.89 -11.50 -6.93
N THR A 153 -4.02 -12.30 -7.53
CA THR A 153 -3.89 -13.74 -7.26
C THR A 153 -2.59 -14.11 -6.56
N ARG A 154 -1.68 -13.16 -6.41
CA ARG A 154 -0.41 -13.32 -5.71
C ARG A 154 -0.06 -12.04 -4.98
N ASP A 155 0.45 -12.18 -3.78
CA ASP A 155 1.00 -11.07 -3.00
C ASP A 155 2.31 -11.48 -2.30
N GLN A 156 3.05 -10.48 -1.85
CA GLN A 156 4.22 -10.63 -0.99
C GLN A 156 4.15 -9.64 0.17
N VAL A 157 4.48 -10.13 1.36
CA VAL A 157 4.74 -9.29 2.51
C VAL A 157 6.23 -8.99 2.57
N LEU A 158 6.58 -7.72 2.40
CA LEU A 158 7.94 -7.23 2.44
C LEU A 158 8.21 -6.51 3.77
N GLU A 159 9.38 -6.73 4.34
CA GLU A 159 9.97 -5.85 5.35
C GLU A 159 10.96 -4.92 4.65
N VAL A 160 10.87 -3.62 4.91
CA VAL A 160 11.72 -2.60 4.26
C VAL A 160 12.71 -2.04 5.28
N ALA A 161 14.00 -2.22 5.04
CA ALA A 161 15.05 -1.76 5.95
C ALA A 161 15.09 -0.22 6.03
N VAL A 162 14.93 0.31 7.25
CA VAL A 162 15.03 1.75 7.55
C VAL A 162 16.02 2.04 8.67
N ALA A 163 16.34 1.05 9.49
CA ALA A 163 17.24 1.17 10.63
C ALA A 163 18.68 0.74 10.29
N ALA A 164 19.63 1.19 11.10
CA ALA A 164 21.07 0.95 10.88
C ALA A 164 21.54 -0.39 11.46
N ASP A 165 20.90 -1.48 11.14
CA ASP A 165 21.31 -2.83 11.54
C ASP A 165 22.32 -3.48 10.57
N GLY A 166 22.80 -2.69 9.58
CA GLY A 166 23.73 -3.13 8.55
C GLY A 166 23.07 -3.45 7.21
N ALA A 167 21.76 -3.40 7.11
CA ALA A 167 21.06 -3.44 5.82
C ALA A 167 21.13 -2.07 5.13
N ALA A 168 21.13 -2.06 3.79
CA ALA A 168 21.02 -0.83 3.03
C ALA A 168 19.61 -0.25 3.20
N LEU A 169 19.52 1.08 3.40
CA LEU A 169 18.23 1.78 3.43
C LEU A 169 17.41 1.41 2.19
N GLY A 170 16.12 1.08 2.37
CA GLY A 170 15.24 0.68 1.28
C GLY A 170 15.37 -0.77 0.80
N ALA A 171 16.35 -1.53 1.29
CA ALA A 171 16.46 -2.96 0.97
C ALA A 171 15.25 -3.73 1.51
N THR A 172 14.78 -4.72 0.76
CA THR A 172 13.61 -5.52 1.15
C THR A 172 13.99 -6.94 1.52
N ARG A 173 13.15 -7.52 2.38
CA ARG A 173 13.14 -8.95 2.69
C ARG A 173 11.73 -9.47 2.55
N VAL A 174 11.51 -10.46 1.70
CA VAL A 174 10.23 -11.16 1.59
C VAL A 174 10.04 -12.02 2.85
N LEU A 175 8.96 -11.77 3.59
CA LEU A 175 8.61 -12.51 4.80
C LEU A 175 7.64 -13.64 4.52
N GLU A 176 6.61 -13.35 3.75
CA GLU A 176 5.59 -14.32 3.31
C GLU A 176 5.21 -14.03 1.86
N GLU A 177 4.79 -15.07 1.15
CA GLU A 177 4.24 -15.00 -0.20
C GLU A 177 2.96 -15.85 -0.24
N HIS A 178 1.88 -15.28 -0.77
CA HIS A 178 0.61 -15.96 -0.89
C HIS A 178 0.18 -16.06 -2.35
N ALA A 179 -0.57 -17.12 -2.65
CA ALA A 179 -1.17 -17.32 -3.96
C ALA A 179 -2.56 -17.94 -3.82
N ASN A 180 -3.48 -17.47 -4.66
CA ASN A 180 -4.82 -18.01 -4.80
C ASN A 180 -5.17 -18.05 -6.29
N GLU A 181 -5.65 -19.20 -6.78
CA GLU A 181 -5.97 -19.35 -8.21
C GLU A 181 -7.15 -18.47 -8.67
N GLN A 182 -7.98 -18.03 -7.73
CA GLN A 182 -9.15 -17.22 -8.03
C GLN A 182 -8.92 -15.74 -7.66
N TRP A 183 -8.71 -15.47 -6.37
CA TRP A 183 -8.66 -14.12 -5.84
C TRP A 183 -8.06 -14.10 -4.44
N ILE A 184 -7.20 -13.13 -4.12
CA ILE A 184 -6.77 -12.83 -2.76
C ILE A 184 -7.61 -11.66 -2.26
N ASP A 185 -8.47 -11.94 -1.28
CA ASP A 185 -9.25 -10.93 -0.57
C ASP A 185 -8.40 -10.31 0.54
N LEU A 186 -8.30 -8.99 0.53
CA LEU A 186 -7.48 -8.26 1.49
C LEU A 186 -8.22 -8.09 2.82
N VAL A 187 -7.49 -8.24 3.93
CA VAL A 187 -8.01 -7.98 5.27
C VAL A 187 -7.32 -6.74 5.83
N HIS A 188 -8.08 -5.65 5.99
CA HIS A 188 -7.53 -4.41 6.52
C HIS A 188 -6.89 -4.60 7.90
N GLY A 189 -5.78 -3.91 8.12
CA GLY A 189 -4.97 -4.03 9.33
C GLY A 189 -3.98 -5.17 9.29
N THR A 190 -3.86 -5.88 8.16
CA THR A 190 -2.77 -6.83 7.87
C THR A 190 -1.97 -6.38 6.64
N PRO A 191 -0.67 -6.76 6.53
CA PRO A 191 0.15 -7.43 7.53
C PRO A 191 0.45 -6.53 8.72
N ALA A 192 0.72 -7.10 9.89
CA ALA A 192 1.09 -6.35 11.08
C ALA A 192 2.07 -7.12 11.96
N TYR A 193 3.00 -6.42 12.62
CA TYR A 193 3.78 -7.01 13.68
C TYR A 193 3.05 -6.94 15.04
N THR A 194 3.22 -7.96 15.87
CA THR A 194 3.01 -7.83 17.31
C THR A 194 4.13 -6.97 17.92
N PRO A 195 4.00 -6.41 19.13
CA PRO A 195 5.10 -5.69 19.78
C PRO A 195 6.38 -6.54 19.93
N ASP A 196 6.25 -7.85 20.17
CA ASP A 196 7.37 -8.80 20.29
C ASP A 196 7.90 -9.33 18.93
N GLY A 197 7.37 -8.85 17.80
CA GLY A 197 7.90 -9.07 16.44
C GLY A 197 7.38 -10.30 15.73
N ARG A 198 6.27 -10.91 16.18
CA ARG A 198 5.60 -11.96 15.43
C ARG A 198 4.77 -11.35 14.29
N LEU A 199 4.77 -12.00 13.14
CA LEU A 199 4.06 -11.51 11.95
C LEU A 199 2.61 -12.03 11.92
N VAL A 200 1.66 -11.09 11.81
CA VAL A 200 0.23 -11.38 11.60
C VAL A 200 -0.13 -11.07 10.15
N CYS A 201 -0.59 -12.07 9.41
CA CYS A 201 -1.07 -11.93 8.04
C CYS A 201 -2.51 -12.46 7.88
N SER A 202 -3.14 -12.12 6.76
CA SER A 202 -4.39 -12.75 6.33
C SER A 202 -4.09 -14.00 5.50
N LEU A 203 -5.00 -14.97 5.57
CA LEU A 203 -5.02 -16.18 4.77
C LEU A 203 -6.41 -16.38 4.19
N ASN A 204 -6.52 -16.42 2.87
CA ASN A 204 -7.76 -16.84 2.21
C ASN A 204 -7.85 -18.38 2.30
N ASP A 205 -8.61 -18.87 3.27
CA ASP A 205 -8.79 -20.31 3.50
C ASP A 205 -9.84 -20.87 2.52
N MET A 206 -9.37 -21.39 1.40
CA MET A 206 -10.23 -21.92 0.34
C MET A 206 -11.03 -23.16 0.77
N ALA A 207 -10.64 -23.85 1.83
CA ALA A 207 -11.38 -25.01 2.32
C ALA A 207 -12.68 -24.62 3.03
N THR A 208 -12.73 -23.43 3.60
CA THR A 208 -13.89 -22.89 4.33
C THR A 208 -14.49 -21.66 3.67
N ASP A 209 -13.88 -21.17 2.60
CA ASP A 209 -14.26 -19.94 1.89
C ASP A 209 -14.35 -18.73 2.84
N THR A 210 -13.31 -18.56 3.64
CA THR A 210 -13.22 -17.51 4.67
C THR A 210 -11.82 -16.94 4.79
N ASN A 211 -11.74 -15.67 5.20
CA ASN A 211 -10.49 -15.04 5.55
C ASN A 211 -10.12 -15.36 7.00
N ARG A 212 -8.98 -15.96 7.19
CA ARG A 212 -8.40 -16.30 8.50
C ARG A 212 -7.16 -15.45 8.77
N LEU A 213 -6.73 -15.40 10.02
CA LEU A 213 -5.45 -14.81 10.39
C LEU A 213 -4.41 -15.90 10.66
N THR A 214 -3.19 -15.63 10.21
CA THR A 214 -1.99 -16.40 10.55
C THR A 214 -1.10 -15.61 11.51
N MET A 215 -0.34 -16.34 12.30
CA MET A 215 0.78 -15.80 13.08
C MET A 215 2.01 -16.61 12.71
N ASP A 216 3.02 -15.95 12.15
CA ASP A 216 4.22 -16.61 11.60
C ASP A 216 3.85 -17.77 10.66
N GLY A 217 2.94 -17.51 9.70
CA GLY A 217 2.45 -18.46 8.72
C GLY A 217 1.51 -19.56 9.25
N ARG A 218 1.13 -19.53 10.54
CA ARG A 218 0.25 -20.54 11.14
C ARG A 218 -1.13 -19.98 11.44
N PRO A 219 -2.21 -20.53 10.84
CA PRO A 219 -3.56 -20.10 11.13
C PRO A 219 -3.92 -20.26 12.61
N PHE A 220 -4.40 -19.18 13.25
CA PHE A 220 -4.81 -19.21 14.67
C PHE A 220 -6.30 -18.88 14.88
N THR A 221 -6.94 -18.19 13.94
CA THR A 221 -8.39 -18.00 14.01
C THR A 221 -9.11 -19.29 13.64
N PRO A 222 -10.31 -19.57 14.23
CA PRO A 222 -11.08 -20.76 13.90
C PRO A 222 -11.43 -20.85 12.42
N ALA A 223 -11.43 -22.05 11.85
CA ALA A 223 -11.91 -22.29 10.50
C ALA A 223 -13.41 -21.95 10.40
N GLY A 224 -13.81 -21.33 9.29
CA GLY A 224 -15.18 -20.86 9.07
C GLY A 224 -15.54 -19.53 9.75
N TRP A 225 -14.59 -18.91 10.44
CA TRP A 225 -14.70 -17.51 10.83
C TRP A 225 -14.15 -16.62 9.72
N ASN A 226 -14.95 -15.70 9.24
CA ASN A 226 -14.54 -14.78 8.19
C ASN A 226 -14.07 -13.45 8.82
N VAL A 227 -12.76 -13.23 8.86
CA VAL A 227 -12.19 -11.98 9.38
C VAL A 227 -12.36 -10.88 8.35
N ARG A 228 -12.96 -9.76 8.76
CA ARG A 228 -13.21 -8.61 7.87
C ARG A 228 -12.16 -7.52 8.01
N THR A 229 -11.70 -7.27 9.23
CA THR A 229 -10.67 -6.27 9.51
C THR A 229 -9.98 -6.56 10.85
N VAL A 230 -8.70 -6.22 10.94
CA VAL A 230 -7.94 -6.23 12.19
C VAL A 230 -7.86 -4.80 12.71
N LEU A 231 -8.31 -4.57 13.94
CA LEU A 231 -8.36 -3.26 14.57
C LEU A 231 -7.14 -2.98 15.46
N ALA A 232 -6.60 -4.02 16.09
CA ALA A 232 -5.42 -3.91 16.94
C ALA A 232 -4.71 -5.25 17.08
N VAL A 233 -3.38 -5.19 17.23
CA VAL A 233 -2.52 -6.34 17.48
C VAL A 233 -1.66 -6.03 18.70
N THR A 234 -1.67 -6.93 19.70
CA THR A 234 -0.83 -6.90 20.91
C THR A 234 0.01 -8.16 20.97
N ASP A 235 0.82 -8.34 22.02
CA ASP A 235 1.59 -9.59 22.20
C ASP A 235 0.68 -10.78 22.57
N GLU A 236 -0.45 -10.51 23.19
CA GLU A 236 -1.34 -11.56 23.71
C GLU A 236 -2.59 -11.73 22.85
N ASP A 237 -3.11 -10.63 22.27
CA ASP A 237 -4.41 -10.60 21.61
C ASP A 237 -4.38 -9.90 20.24
N VAL A 238 -5.29 -10.34 19.37
CA VAL A 238 -5.66 -9.64 18.14
C VAL A 238 -7.14 -9.27 18.21
N LEU A 239 -7.43 -7.98 18.16
CA LEU A 239 -8.79 -7.47 18.07
C LEU A 239 -9.20 -7.36 16.60
N ALA A 240 -10.23 -8.08 16.21
CA ALA A 240 -10.71 -8.11 14.83
C ALA A 240 -12.23 -8.10 14.75
N VAL A 241 -12.76 -7.58 13.65
CA VAL A 241 -14.16 -7.76 13.27
C VAL A 241 -14.28 -9.06 12.49
N VAL A 242 -15.20 -9.93 12.93
CA VAL A 242 -15.36 -11.28 12.38
C VAL A 242 -16.83 -11.54 12.11
N GLN A 243 -17.12 -12.02 10.91
CA GLN A 243 -18.40 -12.59 10.54
C GLN A 243 -18.37 -14.09 10.81
N ARG A 244 -19.35 -14.61 11.56
CA ARG A 244 -19.45 -16.03 11.92
C ARG A 244 -20.73 -16.63 11.37
N ALA A 245 -20.62 -17.83 10.83
CA ALA A 245 -21.83 -18.57 10.41
C ALA A 245 -22.71 -18.91 11.63
N PRO A 246 -24.04 -18.92 11.48
CA PRO A 246 -24.99 -19.21 12.57
C PRO A 246 -24.72 -20.54 13.30
N GLN A 247 -24.18 -21.53 12.59
CA GLN A 247 -23.81 -22.83 13.17
C GLN A 247 -22.66 -22.74 14.19
N ILE A 248 -21.82 -21.69 14.07
CA ILE A 248 -20.68 -21.46 14.97
C ILE A 248 -21.07 -20.55 16.13
N ALA A 249 -22.08 -19.71 15.92
CA ALA A 249 -22.60 -18.78 16.91
C ALA A 249 -24.13 -18.85 17.01
N PRO A 250 -24.69 -19.98 17.49
CA PRO A 250 -26.13 -20.19 17.51
C PRO A 250 -26.90 -19.24 18.42
N GLU A 251 -26.20 -18.58 19.34
CA GLU A 251 -26.77 -17.54 20.22
C GLU A 251 -26.94 -16.19 19.52
N VAL A 252 -26.36 -16.01 18.32
CA VAL A 252 -26.53 -14.80 17.52
C VAL A 252 -27.70 -15.02 16.56
N PRO A 253 -28.73 -14.17 16.60
CA PRO A 253 -29.86 -14.27 15.64
C PRO A 253 -29.38 -14.18 14.19
N ASP A 254 -30.00 -14.94 13.28
CA ASP A 254 -29.62 -14.98 11.85
C ASP A 254 -29.56 -13.58 11.21
N ALA A 255 -30.44 -12.66 11.62
CA ALA A 255 -30.44 -11.28 11.16
C ALA A 255 -29.19 -10.45 11.57
N TRP A 256 -28.32 -11.01 12.43
CA TRP A 256 -27.12 -10.37 12.95
C TRP A 256 -25.86 -11.16 12.57
N ALA A 257 -26.03 -12.22 11.81
CA ALA A 257 -24.93 -13.07 11.36
C ALA A 257 -24.28 -12.58 10.05
N ASP A 258 -24.84 -11.55 9.44
CA ASP A 258 -24.36 -10.90 8.20
C ASP A 258 -23.56 -9.63 8.53
#